data_5a0d780cdc82714d04196b29a464de66
#
_entry.id   5a0d780cdc82714d04196b29a464de66
#
_cell.length_a   1.000
_cell.length_b   1.000
_cell.length_c   1.000
_cell.angle_alpha   90.00
_cell.angle_beta   90.00
_cell.angle_gamma   90.00
#
_symmetry.space_group_name_H-M   'P 1'
#
loop_
_entity.id
_entity.type
_entity.pdbx_description
1 polymer ?
#
loop_
_entity_poly.entity_id
_entity_poly.type
_entity_poly.pdbx_seq_one_letter_code
_entity_poly.pdbx_strand_id
1 'polypeptide(L)'
;PWRWVTAAVILVVVALFLYGAATNPAYGWATFFEYLFNERVLLGVFNTIQLTVYSMVIGIVLGVVLTIMRLSGNPVMSAVAWVFLWVFRGTPVYVQLAFWGLLPVIYQNIQLGVPFGPTLVQFDLQSFSFPFLLAVLGLALNEAAYMAEIVRAGITSVPEGQLEASTALGMSWSLAMRRTVLPQAMRVIIPPTGNEVISLLKTTSLVTAVPYAFDLYSIATREIAARIFQPVPLLMVAAVWYLAITSVLMVGQFYLERYFSRGASRKLTDKQLEALAEAQGGDGA
;
A
#
# COMPACT_ATOMS: atom_id res chain seq x y z
N PRO A 1 -19.72 -15.40 -35.04
CA PRO A 1 -18.81 -16.58 -35.20
C PRO A 1 -17.41 -16.32 -34.66
N TRP A 2 -16.78 -15.20 -35.02
CA TRP A 2 -15.36 -14.91 -34.62
C TRP A 2 -15.09 -14.91 -33.10
N ARG A 3 -16.04 -14.44 -32.31
CA ARG A 3 -15.92 -14.43 -30.83
C ARG A 3 -15.72 -15.82 -30.25
N TRP A 4 -16.40 -16.84 -30.79
CA TRP A 4 -16.27 -18.23 -30.34
C TRP A 4 -14.96 -18.87 -30.80
N VAL A 5 -14.50 -18.53 -32.03
CA VAL A 5 -13.19 -18.99 -32.53
C VAL A 5 -12.07 -18.41 -31.67
N THR A 6 -12.12 -17.10 -31.37
CA THR A 6 -11.12 -16.45 -30.49
C THR A 6 -11.14 -17.08 -29.08
N ALA A 7 -12.33 -17.31 -28.51
CA ALA A 7 -12.45 -17.97 -27.20
C ALA A 7 -11.87 -19.38 -27.23
N ALA A 8 -12.16 -20.18 -28.26
CA ALA A 8 -11.61 -21.53 -28.41
C ALA A 8 -10.09 -21.52 -28.53
N VAL A 9 -9.52 -20.62 -29.33
CA VAL A 9 -8.05 -20.46 -29.46
C VAL A 9 -7.43 -20.11 -28.11
N ILE A 10 -7.99 -19.15 -27.38
CA ILE A 10 -7.49 -18.78 -26.02
C ILE A 10 -7.53 -19.98 -25.09
N LEU A 11 -8.66 -20.71 -25.06
CA LEU A 11 -8.79 -21.90 -24.19
C LEU A 11 -7.78 -23.00 -24.56
N VAL A 12 -7.55 -23.23 -25.84
CA VAL A 12 -6.52 -24.21 -26.29
C VAL A 12 -5.13 -23.78 -25.85
N VAL A 13 -4.77 -22.51 -26.05
CA VAL A 13 -3.46 -21.98 -25.62
C VAL A 13 -3.29 -22.10 -24.10
N VAL A 14 -4.30 -21.74 -23.33
CA VAL A 14 -4.28 -21.89 -21.87
C VAL A 14 -4.18 -23.36 -21.46
N ALA A 15 -4.94 -24.26 -22.11
CA ALA A 15 -4.88 -25.70 -21.81
C ALA A 15 -3.50 -26.29 -22.11
N LEU A 16 -2.87 -25.93 -23.24
CA LEU A 16 -1.54 -26.36 -23.60
C LEU A 16 -0.49 -25.83 -22.60
N PHE A 17 -0.62 -24.58 -22.18
CA PHE A 17 0.24 -23.99 -21.15
C PHE A 17 0.12 -24.75 -19.82
N LEU A 18 -1.11 -24.97 -19.35
CA LEU A 18 -1.38 -25.70 -18.11
C LEU A 18 -0.90 -27.15 -18.16
N TYR A 19 -1.09 -27.83 -19.31
CA TYR A 19 -0.56 -29.17 -19.52
C TYR A 19 0.97 -29.19 -19.47
N GLY A 20 1.63 -28.22 -20.14
CA GLY A 20 3.07 -28.06 -20.08
C GLY A 20 3.58 -27.80 -18.66
N ALA A 21 2.90 -26.93 -17.90
CA ALA A 21 3.24 -26.65 -16.51
C ALA A 21 3.05 -27.90 -15.61
N ALA A 22 1.97 -28.66 -15.81
CA ALA A 22 1.68 -29.86 -15.02
C ALA A 22 2.68 -31.00 -15.26
N THR A 23 3.19 -31.13 -16.49
CA THR A 23 4.05 -32.23 -16.90
C THR A 23 5.53 -31.93 -16.85
N ASN A 24 5.94 -30.68 -16.78
CA ASN A 24 7.34 -30.28 -16.76
C ASN A 24 7.94 -30.48 -15.35
N PRO A 25 8.97 -31.35 -15.19
CA PRO A 25 9.61 -31.62 -13.90
C PRO A 25 10.23 -30.38 -13.24
N ALA A 26 10.57 -29.34 -14.00
CA ALA A 26 11.17 -28.12 -13.49
C ALA A 26 10.24 -27.35 -12.53
N TYR A 27 8.92 -27.58 -12.60
CA TYR A 27 7.98 -26.99 -11.64
C TYR A 27 8.06 -27.64 -10.24
N GLY A 28 8.62 -28.85 -10.11
CA GLY A 28 8.86 -29.49 -8.82
C GLY A 28 7.61 -29.62 -7.96
N TRP A 29 6.49 -30.11 -8.53
CA TRP A 29 5.19 -30.17 -7.85
C TRP A 29 5.22 -30.89 -6.50
N ALA A 30 6.04 -31.96 -6.37
CA ALA A 30 6.21 -32.65 -5.09
C ALA A 30 6.73 -31.70 -4.00
N THR A 31 7.80 -30.97 -4.30
CA THR A 31 8.37 -29.96 -3.40
C THR A 31 7.40 -28.80 -3.14
N PHE A 32 6.65 -28.37 -4.16
CA PHE A 32 5.62 -27.34 -3.99
C PHE A 32 4.59 -27.75 -2.91
N PHE A 33 4.01 -28.95 -3.01
CA PHE A 33 2.99 -29.40 -2.02
C PHE A 33 3.60 -29.68 -0.64
N GLU A 34 4.84 -30.18 -0.59
CA GLU A 34 5.57 -30.40 0.67
C GLU A 34 5.76 -29.09 1.45
N TYR A 35 6.13 -28.01 0.75
CA TYR A 35 6.43 -26.73 1.39
C TYR A 35 5.24 -25.78 1.51
N LEU A 36 4.12 -26.02 0.83
CA LEU A 36 2.98 -25.12 0.81
C LEU A 36 2.46 -24.77 2.23
N PHE A 37 2.45 -25.74 3.13
CA PHE A 37 2.04 -25.57 4.52
C PHE A 37 3.19 -25.83 5.50
N ASN A 38 4.43 -25.72 5.04
CA ASN A 38 5.59 -25.86 5.91
C ASN A 38 5.60 -24.77 6.99
N GLU A 39 5.95 -25.13 8.21
CA GLU A 39 5.95 -24.23 9.39
C GLU A 39 6.77 -22.96 9.16
N ARG A 40 7.93 -23.07 8.48
CA ARG A 40 8.78 -21.91 8.14
C ARG A 40 8.07 -20.95 7.17
N VAL A 41 7.40 -21.50 6.16
CA VAL A 41 6.62 -20.68 5.19
C VAL A 41 5.47 -19.98 5.90
N LEU A 42 4.74 -20.67 6.79
CA LEU A 42 3.66 -20.07 7.58
C LEU A 42 4.16 -18.97 8.51
N LEU A 43 5.35 -19.14 9.10
CA LEU A 43 6.02 -18.08 9.87
C LEU A 43 6.33 -16.87 8.98
N GLY A 44 6.79 -17.10 7.74
CA GLY A 44 7.00 -16.03 6.76
C GLY A 44 5.72 -15.28 6.41
N VAL A 45 4.61 -16.01 6.23
CA VAL A 45 3.27 -15.41 6.05
C VAL A 45 2.92 -14.50 7.20
N PHE A 46 3.06 -14.97 8.43
CA PHE A 46 2.76 -14.19 9.63
C PHE A 46 3.61 -12.92 9.72
N ASN A 47 4.92 -13.04 9.51
CA ASN A 47 5.84 -11.90 9.52
C ASN A 47 5.53 -10.87 8.42
N THR A 48 5.13 -11.35 7.24
CA THR A 48 4.69 -10.48 6.13
C THR A 48 3.44 -9.67 6.51
N ILE A 49 2.48 -10.31 7.18
CA ILE A 49 1.28 -9.63 7.69
C ILE A 49 1.66 -8.60 8.77
N GLN A 50 2.56 -8.96 9.69
CA GLN A 50 3.05 -8.02 10.71
C GLN A 50 3.74 -6.80 10.08
N LEU A 51 4.65 -7.01 9.12
CA LEU A 51 5.29 -5.92 8.39
C LEU A 51 4.25 -4.98 7.75
N THR A 52 3.24 -5.57 7.09
CA THR A 52 2.16 -4.80 6.45
C THR A 52 1.38 -3.97 7.47
N VAL A 53 0.95 -4.58 8.57
CA VAL A 53 0.12 -3.91 9.57
C VAL A 53 0.89 -2.77 10.25
N TYR A 54 2.12 -3.03 10.71
CA TYR A 54 2.91 -2.00 11.40
C TYR A 54 3.28 -0.85 10.46
N SER A 55 3.73 -1.17 9.24
CA SER A 55 4.08 -0.15 8.26
C SER A 55 2.86 0.67 7.83
N MET A 56 1.70 0.04 7.66
CA MET A 56 0.47 0.74 7.30
C MET A 56 -0.03 1.68 8.39
N VAL A 57 -0.02 1.23 9.65
CA VAL A 57 -0.43 2.07 10.79
C VAL A 57 0.47 3.30 10.91
N ILE A 58 1.79 3.10 10.86
CA ILE A 58 2.76 4.20 10.92
C ILE A 58 2.61 5.10 9.69
N GLY A 59 2.45 4.52 8.49
CA GLY A 59 2.26 5.22 7.23
C GLY A 59 1.02 6.11 7.23
N ILE A 60 -0.11 5.62 7.75
CA ILE A 60 -1.35 6.41 7.90
C ILE A 60 -1.11 7.60 8.85
N VAL A 61 -0.54 7.35 10.04
CA VAL A 61 -0.30 8.41 11.02
C VAL A 61 0.61 9.50 10.47
N LEU A 62 1.74 9.10 9.89
CA LEU A 62 2.68 10.05 9.28
C LEU A 62 2.07 10.74 8.05
N GLY A 63 1.30 10.03 7.23
CA GLY A 63 0.60 10.58 6.08
C GLY A 63 -0.40 11.67 6.46
N VAL A 64 -1.16 11.47 7.55
CA VAL A 64 -2.04 12.52 8.10
C VAL A 64 -1.24 13.73 8.56
N VAL A 65 -0.13 13.53 9.29
CA VAL A 65 0.75 14.62 9.73
C VAL A 65 1.31 15.39 8.54
N LEU A 66 1.82 14.70 7.53
CA LEU A 66 2.33 15.31 6.30
C LEU A 66 1.24 16.09 5.55
N THR A 67 0.02 15.58 5.52
CA THR A 67 -1.13 16.30 4.94
C THR A 67 -1.42 17.59 5.69
N ILE A 68 -1.45 17.56 7.02
CA ILE A 68 -1.66 18.77 7.84
C ILE A 68 -0.54 19.78 7.57
N MET A 69 0.71 19.33 7.52
CA MET A 69 1.85 20.20 7.17
C MET A 69 1.70 20.78 5.75
N ARG A 70 1.27 19.96 4.79
CA ARG A 70 1.12 20.35 3.38
C ARG A 70 -0.01 21.36 3.16
N LEU A 71 -1.09 21.25 3.92
CA LEU A 71 -2.24 22.16 3.89
C LEU A 71 -2.08 23.37 4.82
N SER A 72 -0.99 23.43 5.59
CA SER A 72 -0.70 24.55 6.48
C SER A 72 -0.40 25.81 5.68
N GLY A 73 -0.85 26.96 6.18
CA GLY A 73 -0.44 28.29 5.69
C GLY A 73 1.02 28.63 6.02
N ASN A 74 1.73 27.81 6.80
CA ASN A 74 3.13 28.00 7.12
C ASN A 74 4.02 27.48 5.97
N PRO A 75 4.79 28.35 5.28
CA PRO A 75 5.57 27.94 4.12
C PRO A 75 6.68 26.93 4.47
N VAL A 76 7.24 26.97 5.67
CA VAL A 76 8.29 26.02 6.10
C VAL A 76 7.71 24.63 6.26
N MET A 77 6.57 24.50 6.95
CA MET A 77 5.90 23.19 7.10
C MET A 77 5.49 22.61 5.75
N SER A 78 4.89 23.43 4.89
CA SER A 78 4.48 23.01 3.55
C SER A 78 5.69 22.59 2.69
N ALA A 79 6.81 23.31 2.76
CA ALA A 79 8.04 22.97 2.04
C ALA A 79 8.65 21.64 2.53
N VAL A 80 8.73 21.43 3.85
CA VAL A 80 9.24 20.17 4.43
C VAL A 80 8.39 18.99 3.98
N ALA A 81 7.07 19.11 4.07
CA ALA A 81 6.16 18.06 3.59
C ALA A 81 6.33 17.83 2.08
N TRP A 82 6.47 18.90 1.28
CA TRP A 82 6.69 18.79 -0.16
C TRP A 82 7.98 18.04 -0.50
N VAL A 83 9.09 18.37 0.16
CA VAL A 83 10.38 17.68 -0.02
C VAL A 83 10.28 16.22 0.35
N PHE A 84 9.60 15.89 1.47
CA PHE A 84 9.38 14.51 1.87
C PHE A 84 8.62 13.72 0.77
N LEU A 85 7.50 14.25 0.31
CA LEU A 85 6.69 13.61 -0.74
C LEU A 85 7.50 13.46 -2.05
N TRP A 86 8.26 14.49 -2.42
CA TRP A 86 9.10 14.47 -3.60
C TRP A 86 10.14 13.35 -3.55
N VAL A 87 10.84 13.21 -2.43
CA VAL A 87 11.87 12.16 -2.25
C VAL A 87 11.22 10.76 -2.26
N PHE A 88 10.23 10.53 -1.41
CA PHE A 88 9.69 9.19 -1.21
C PHE A 88 8.79 8.70 -2.36
N ARG A 89 8.16 9.59 -3.10
CA ARG A 89 7.40 9.23 -4.31
C ARG A 89 8.23 9.29 -5.59
N GLY A 90 9.35 10.02 -5.59
CA GLY A 90 10.23 10.18 -6.74
C GLY A 90 11.33 9.12 -6.84
N THR A 91 11.53 8.30 -5.81
CA THR A 91 12.57 7.26 -5.81
C THR A 91 11.95 5.86 -5.69
N PRO A 92 12.56 4.81 -6.31
CA PRO A 92 12.06 3.45 -6.20
C PRO A 92 12.11 2.94 -4.75
N VAL A 93 11.02 2.33 -4.29
CA VAL A 93 10.94 1.78 -2.92
C VAL A 93 12.04 0.77 -2.60
N TYR A 94 12.48 -0.04 -3.57
CA TYR A 94 13.58 -0.97 -3.40
C TYR A 94 14.90 -0.24 -3.03
N VAL A 95 15.19 0.87 -3.69
CA VAL A 95 16.37 1.70 -3.42
C VAL A 95 16.29 2.31 -2.02
N GLN A 96 15.11 2.78 -1.62
CA GLN A 96 14.87 3.30 -0.27
C GLN A 96 15.12 2.21 0.78
N LEU A 97 14.55 1.00 0.59
CA LEU A 97 14.76 -0.12 1.51
C LEU A 97 16.23 -0.53 1.59
N ALA A 98 16.95 -0.58 0.46
CA ALA A 98 18.38 -0.87 0.45
C ALA A 98 19.18 0.19 1.24
N PHE A 99 18.82 1.47 1.11
CA PHE A 99 19.44 2.54 1.89
C PHE A 99 19.21 2.37 3.41
N TRP A 100 17.95 2.07 3.80
CA TRP A 100 17.64 1.79 5.20
C TRP A 100 18.37 0.55 5.73
N GLY A 101 18.49 -0.50 4.89
CA GLY A 101 19.24 -1.71 5.22
C GLY A 101 20.74 -1.48 5.44
N LEU A 102 21.31 -0.46 4.80
CA LEU A 102 22.71 -0.08 4.96
C LEU A 102 22.95 0.91 6.12
N LEU A 103 21.88 1.40 6.77
CA LEU A 103 22.02 2.37 7.86
C LEU A 103 22.94 1.90 9.00
N PRO A 104 22.92 0.63 9.43
CA PRO A 104 23.84 0.12 10.46
C PRO A 104 25.31 0.11 10.02
N VAL A 105 25.59 0.11 8.73
CA VAL A 105 26.95 0.21 8.19
C VAL A 105 27.47 1.65 8.29
N ILE A 106 26.54 2.63 8.07
CA ILE A 106 26.86 4.05 8.13
C ILE A 106 26.92 4.55 9.56
N TYR A 107 25.99 4.11 10.41
CA TYR A 107 25.86 4.49 11.81
C TYR A 107 25.75 3.25 12.67
N GLN A 108 26.71 3.05 13.59
CA GLN A 108 26.62 1.95 14.57
C GLN A 108 25.56 2.25 15.62
N ASN A 109 25.48 3.51 16.05
CA ASN A 109 24.56 3.98 17.07
C ASN A 109 23.89 5.29 16.63
N ILE A 110 22.60 5.42 16.87
CA ILE A 110 21.89 6.70 16.78
C ILE A 110 21.66 7.21 18.20
N GLN A 111 22.15 8.42 18.47
CA GLN A 111 22.00 9.08 19.77
C GLN A 111 21.02 10.24 19.62
N LEU A 112 19.98 10.22 20.44
CA LEU A 112 19.07 11.34 20.59
C LEU A 112 19.34 12.03 21.91
N GLY A 113 19.59 13.33 21.86
CA GLY A 113 19.93 14.12 23.04
C GLY A 113 19.84 15.61 22.78
N VAL A 114 20.24 16.40 23.78
CA VAL A 114 20.32 17.85 23.62
C VAL A 114 21.55 18.19 22.77
N PRO A 115 21.45 19.04 21.73
CA PRO A 115 22.61 19.49 20.98
C PRO A 115 23.68 20.04 21.92
N PHE A 116 24.90 19.51 21.84
CA PHE A 116 26.04 19.82 22.73
C PHE A 116 25.84 19.47 24.22
N GLY A 117 24.82 18.63 24.56
CA GLY A 117 24.47 18.21 25.91
C GLY A 117 24.41 16.70 26.06
N PRO A 118 23.77 16.20 27.15
CA PRO A 118 23.69 14.77 27.43
C PRO A 118 22.85 14.01 26.39
N THR A 119 23.30 12.79 26.09
CA THR A 119 22.51 11.81 25.32
C THR A 119 21.36 11.31 26.19
N LEU A 120 20.12 11.44 25.69
CA LEU A 120 18.91 10.97 26.40
C LEU A 120 18.57 9.54 26.06
N VAL A 121 18.72 9.16 24.78
CA VAL A 121 18.43 7.80 24.28
C VAL A 121 19.49 7.43 23.26
N GLN A 122 19.95 6.19 23.32
CA GLN A 122 20.86 5.61 22.33
C GLN A 122 20.21 4.34 21.76
N PHE A 123 20.20 4.24 20.43
CA PHE A 123 19.76 3.06 19.71
C PHE A 123 20.96 2.38 19.07
N ASP A 124 21.19 1.12 19.43
CA ASP A 124 22.18 0.26 18.77
C ASP A 124 21.55 -0.34 17.50
N LEU A 125 22.01 0.10 16.33
CA LEU A 125 21.50 -0.34 15.04
C LEU A 125 21.99 -1.73 14.64
N GLN A 126 22.94 -2.30 15.38
CA GLN A 126 23.46 -3.65 15.14
C GLN A 126 22.72 -4.72 15.96
N SER A 127 21.79 -4.34 16.83
CA SER A 127 21.00 -5.29 17.61
C SER A 127 20.12 -6.18 16.71
N PHE A 128 19.85 -7.41 17.14
CA PHE A 128 19.10 -8.43 16.38
C PHE A 128 17.69 -7.97 15.93
N SER A 129 17.01 -7.14 16.71
CA SER A 129 15.68 -6.63 16.41
C SER A 129 15.66 -5.47 15.41
N PHE A 130 16.80 -4.86 15.12
CA PHE A 130 16.89 -3.66 14.32
C PHE A 130 16.53 -3.87 12.83
N PRO A 131 16.90 -4.99 12.15
CA PRO A 131 16.53 -5.23 10.77
C PRO A 131 15.02 -5.22 10.52
N PHE A 132 14.22 -5.78 11.45
CA PHE A 132 12.76 -5.70 11.37
C PHE A 132 12.26 -4.26 11.45
N LEU A 133 12.80 -3.48 12.39
CA LEU A 133 12.43 -2.07 12.55
C LEU A 133 12.81 -1.25 11.31
N LEU A 134 13.98 -1.47 10.73
CA LEU A 134 14.41 -0.79 9.49
C LEU A 134 13.49 -1.14 8.32
N ALA A 135 13.06 -2.40 8.20
CA ALA A 135 12.10 -2.83 7.21
C ALA A 135 10.75 -2.12 7.38
N VAL A 136 10.23 -2.10 8.61
CA VAL A 136 8.98 -1.40 8.94
C VAL A 136 9.09 0.09 8.66
N LEU A 137 10.17 0.75 9.08
CA LEU A 137 10.38 2.19 8.85
C LEU A 137 10.50 2.50 7.37
N GLY A 138 11.29 1.73 6.61
CA GLY A 138 11.46 1.95 5.18
C GLY A 138 10.13 1.83 4.41
N LEU A 139 9.34 0.82 4.71
CA LEU A 139 8.00 0.65 4.15
C LEU A 139 7.06 1.77 4.60
N ALA A 140 7.05 2.10 5.89
CA ALA A 140 6.14 3.09 6.46
C ALA A 140 6.40 4.52 5.95
N LEU A 141 7.66 4.91 5.78
CA LEU A 141 8.01 6.23 5.25
C LEU A 141 7.60 6.37 3.78
N ASN A 142 7.78 5.30 2.99
CA ASN A 142 7.29 5.27 1.62
C ASN A 142 5.76 5.37 1.61
N GLU A 143 5.06 4.53 2.38
CA GLU A 143 3.61 4.50 2.49
C GLU A 143 3.04 5.85 2.97
N ALA A 144 3.71 6.52 3.92
CA ALA A 144 3.30 7.83 4.42
C ALA A 144 3.18 8.88 3.30
N ALA A 145 4.05 8.82 2.29
CA ALA A 145 4.00 9.74 1.17
C ALA A 145 2.78 9.50 0.26
N TYR A 146 2.38 8.24 0.05
CA TYR A 146 1.15 7.90 -0.68
C TYR A 146 -0.09 8.24 0.15
N MET A 147 -0.11 7.89 1.42
CA MET A 147 -1.20 8.21 2.33
C MET A 147 -1.42 9.72 2.46
N ALA A 148 -0.35 10.52 2.50
CA ALA A 148 -0.46 11.98 2.54
C ALA A 148 -1.23 12.54 1.33
N GLU A 149 -0.98 12.03 0.13
CA GLU A 149 -1.70 12.46 -1.06
C GLU A 149 -3.15 11.96 -1.09
N ILE A 150 -3.40 10.73 -0.63
CA ILE A 150 -4.77 10.19 -0.53
C ILE A 150 -5.60 11.05 0.45
N VAL A 151 -5.06 11.35 1.63
CA VAL A 151 -5.74 12.16 2.64
C VAL A 151 -5.94 13.59 2.13
N ARG A 152 -4.91 14.19 1.50
CA ARG A 152 -5.01 15.53 0.91
C ARG A 152 -6.09 15.56 -0.18
N ALA A 153 -6.09 14.63 -1.11
CA ALA A 153 -7.08 14.54 -2.18
C ALA A 153 -8.51 14.37 -1.63
N GLY A 154 -8.68 13.56 -0.59
CA GLY A 154 -9.97 13.41 0.07
C GLY A 154 -10.46 14.69 0.74
N ILE A 155 -9.60 15.42 1.43
CA ILE A 155 -9.97 16.70 2.07
C ILE A 155 -10.32 17.75 1.00
N THR A 156 -9.50 17.87 -0.04
CA THR A 156 -9.72 18.86 -1.12
C THR A 156 -10.85 18.49 -2.08
N SER A 157 -11.38 17.27 -2.03
CA SER A 157 -12.55 16.86 -2.82
C SER A 157 -13.88 17.38 -2.26
N VAL A 158 -13.89 17.82 -0.99
CA VAL A 158 -15.09 18.38 -0.38
C VAL A 158 -15.30 19.80 -0.90
N PRO A 159 -16.49 20.12 -1.46
CA PRO A 159 -16.77 21.46 -1.98
C PRO A 159 -16.56 22.55 -0.94
N GLU A 160 -15.90 23.65 -1.30
CA GLU A 160 -15.58 24.78 -0.40
C GLU A 160 -16.83 25.35 0.26
N GLY A 161 -17.95 25.39 -0.44
CA GLY A 161 -19.23 25.84 0.09
C GLY A 161 -19.73 25.06 1.31
N GLN A 162 -19.25 23.83 1.55
CA GLN A 162 -19.55 23.06 2.76
C GLN A 162 -18.86 23.68 3.99
N LEU A 163 -17.62 24.14 3.83
CA LEU A 163 -16.88 24.82 4.88
C LEU A 163 -17.44 26.22 5.12
N GLU A 164 -17.75 26.97 4.06
CA GLU A 164 -18.37 28.30 4.12
C GLU A 164 -19.73 28.27 4.82
N ALA A 165 -20.61 27.33 4.44
CA ALA A 165 -21.90 27.15 5.09
C ALA A 165 -21.77 26.80 6.58
N SER A 166 -20.82 25.95 6.94
CA SER A 166 -20.53 25.61 8.34
C SER A 166 -20.07 26.82 9.13
N THR A 167 -19.21 27.64 8.52
CA THR A 167 -18.73 28.91 9.13
C THR A 167 -19.85 29.92 9.28
N ALA A 168 -20.73 30.07 8.29
CA ALA A 168 -21.89 30.94 8.34
C ALA A 168 -22.88 30.54 9.46
N LEU A 169 -22.94 29.26 9.82
CA LEU A 169 -23.70 28.75 10.96
C LEU A 169 -22.97 28.92 12.31
N GLY A 170 -21.83 29.62 12.34
CA GLY A 170 -21.08 29.89 13.55
C GLY A 170 -20.19 28.74 14.04
N MET A 171 -19.93 27.72 13.23
CA MET A 171 -19.03 26.65 13.60
C MET A 171 -17.58 27.16 13.60
N SER A 172 -16.82 26.80 14.65
CA SER A 172 -15.38 26.97 14.62
C SER A 172 -14.77 26.04 13.55
N TRP A 173 -13.59 26.41 13.04
CA TRP A 173 -12.90 25.63 12.02
C TRP A 173 -12.76 24.13 12.41
N SER A 174 -12.36 23.86 13.64
CA SER A 174 -12.21 22.50 14.16
C SER A 174 -13.54 21.72 14.18
N LEU A 175 -14.65 22.40 14.51
CA LEU A 175 -15.98 21.79 14.51
C LEU A 175 -16.46 21.52 13.09
N ALA A 176 -16.27 22.46 12.16
CA ALA A 176 -16.59 22.31 10.75
C ALA A 176 -15.78 21.16 10.11
N MET A 177 -14.48 21.09 10.37
CA MET A 177 -13.65 19.95 9.93
C MET A 177 -14.20 18.63 10.44
N ARG A 178 -14.47 18.51 11.74
CA ARG A 178 -14.88 17.25 12.36
C ARG A 178 -16.29 16.80 11.95
N ARG A 179 -17.24 17.73 11.79
CA ARG A 179 -18.66 17.42 11.54
C ARG A 179 -19.07 17.49 10.07
N THR A 180 -18.39 18.30 9.27
CA THR A 180 -18.77 18.54 7.87
C THR A 180 -17.75 17.98 6.89
N VAL A 181 -16.49 18.38 7.01
CA VAL A 181 -15.46 18.05 6.00
C VAL A 181 -14.97 16.62 6.14
N LEU A 182 -14.49 16.21 7.31
CA LEU A 182 -13.90 14.88 7.50
C LEU A 182 -14.87 13.72 7.20
N PRO A 183 -16.15 13.74 7.61
CA PRO A 183 -17.07 12.65 7.27
C PRO A 183 -17.30 12.49 5.77
N GLN A 184 -17.24 13.59 5.01
CA GLN A 184 -17.34 13.57 3.55
C GLN A 184 -16.02 13.13 2.92
N ALA A 185 -14.89 13.68 3.36
CA ALA A 185 -13.55 13.31 2.92
C ALA A 185 -13.24 11.82 3.13
N MET A 186 -13.67 11.24 4.25
CA MET A 186 -13.44 9.81 4.56
C MET A 186 -14.05 8.86 3.52
N ARG A 187 -15.14 9.25 2.86
CA ARG A 187 -15.72 8.47 1.76
C ARG A 187 -14.79 8.38 0.55
N VAL A 188 -13.95 9.38 0.36
CA VAL A 188 -12.96 9.44 -0.72
C VAL A 188 -11.62 8.85 -0.28
N ILE A 189 -11.26 8.96 1.01
CA ILE A 189 -9.99 8.48 1.57
C ILE A 189 -9.99 6.95 1.77
N ILE A 190 -11.05 6.38 2.34
CA ILE A 190 -11.07 4.98 2.77
C ILE A 190 -10.90 3.99 1.61
N PRO A 191 -11.58 4.12 0.45
CA PRO A 191 -11.40 3.16 -0.65
C PRO A 191 -9.96 3.06 -1.17
N PRO A 192 -9.26 4.15 -1.52
CA PRO A 192 -7.86 4.04 -1.95
C PRO A 192 -6.93 3.57 -0.82
N THR A 193 -7.20 3.92 0.45
CA THR A 193 -6.42 3.40 1.58
C THR A 193 -6.46 1.88 1.65
N GLY A 194 -7.62 1.26 1.43
CA GLY A 194 -7.71 -0.21 1.38
C GLY A 194 -6.91 -0.81 0.21
N ASN A 195 -6.85 -0.14 -0.94
CA ASN A 195 -6.01 -0.56 -2.06
C ASN A 195 -4.51 -0.44 -1.71
N GLU A 196 -4.11 0.58 -0.94
CA GLU A 196 -2.72 0.71 -0.47
C GLU A 196 -2.34 -0.42 0.51
N VAL A 197 -3.25 -0.91 1.37
CA VAL A 197 -2.98 -2.10 2.20
C VAL A 197 -2.60 -3.30 1.34
N ILE A 198 -3.34 -3.55 0.25
CA ILE A 198 -3.07 -4.65 -0.69
C ILE A 198 -1.75 -4.43 -1.44
N SER A 199 -1.46 -3.20 -1.82
CA SER A 199 -0.22 -2.83 -2.47
C SER A 199 0.97 -3.01 -1.54
N LEU A 200 0.89 -2.50 -0.33
CA LEU A 200 1.92 -2.60 0.71
C LEU A 200 2.23 -4.05 1.07
N LEU A 201 1.21 -4.92 1.19
CA LEU A 201 1.42 -6.35 1.41
C LEU A 201 2.34 -6.97 0.34
N LYS A 202 2.11 -6.64 -0.93
CA LYS A 202 2.97 -7.14 -2.03
C LYS A 202 4.36 -6.51 -1.99
N THR A 203 4.44 -5.24 -1.62
CA THR A 203 5.70 -4.49 -1.51
C THR A 203 6.60 -5.04 -0.40
N THR A 204 6.06 -5.75 0.61
CA THR A 204 6.89 -6.43 1.62
C THR A 204 7.90 -7.41 1.02
N SER A 205 7.63 -7.98 -0.16
CA SER A 205 8.61 -8.85 -0.85
C SER A 205 9.92 -8.15 -1.18
N LEU A 206 9.93 -6.82 -1.27
CA LEU A 206 11.12 -6.01 -1.52
C LEU A 206 11.97 -5.77 -0.26
N VAL A 207 11.48 -6.17 0.92
CA VAL A 207 12.23 -6.11 2.19
C VAL A 207 13.50 -6.96 2.15
N THR A 208 13.58 -7.87 1.21
CA THR A 208 14.83 -8.59 0.88
C THR A 208 16.04 -7.64 0.63
N ALA A 209 15.82 -6.35 0.36
CA ALA A 209 16.87 -5.33 0.29
C ALA A 209 17.44 -4.94 1.67
N VAL A 210 16.71 -5.21 2.75
CA VAL A 210 17.12 -5.02 4.15
C VAL A 210 17.72 -6.33 4.67
N PRO A 211 18.65 -6.34 5.64
CA PRO A 211 19.16 -7.59 6.23
C PRO A 211 18.12 -8.25 7.17
N TYR A 212 16.87 -8.33 6.72
CA TYR A 212 15.74 -9.01 7.35
C TYR A 212 15.27 -10.15 6.44
N ALA A 213 15.40 -11.40 6.90
CA ALA A 213 15.18 -12.59 6.09
C ALA A 213 14.00 -13.45 6.57
N PHE A 214 13.08 -12.89 7.35
CA PHE A 214 11.98 -13.63 7.96
C PHE A 214 10.61 -13.37 7.31
N ASP A 215 10.53 -12.55 6.26
CA ASP A 215 9.34 -12.40 5.44
C ASP A 215 9.13 -13.60 4.52
N LEU A 216 7.92 -13.77 4.03
CA LEU A 216 7.52 -14.90 3.18
C LEU A 216 8.44 -15.09 1.97
N TYR A 217 8.74 -14.00 1.25
CA TYR A 217 9.57 -14.07 0.06
C TYR A 217 11.01 -14.48 0.39
N SER A 218 11.60 -13.89 1.44
CA SER A 218 12.97 -14.20 1.85
C SER A 218 13.10 -15.64 2.37
N ILE A 219 12.15 -16.10 3.17
CA ILE A 219 12.15 -17.50 3.65
C ILE A 219 12.05 -18.46 2.46
N ALA A 220 11.09 -18.25 1.56
CA ALA A 220 10.91 -19.14 0.43
C ALA A 220 12.14 -19.16 -0.50
N THR A 221 12.68 -18.00 -0.88
CA THR A 221 13.67 -17.89 -1.95
C THR A 221 15.12 -17.92 -1.46
N ARG A 222 15.41 -17.38 -0.27
CA ARG A 222 16.77 -17.28 0.26
C ARG A 222 17.09 -18.37 1.29
N GLU A 223 16.16 -18.68 2.18
CA GLU A 223 16.42 -19.70 3.21
C GLU A 223 16.19 -21.12 2.66
N ILE A 224 14.97 -21.43 2.20
CA ILE A 224 14.61 -22.81 1.81
C ILE A 224 15.16 -23.12 0.42
N ALA A 225 14.89 -22.29 -0.58
CA ALA A 225 15.31 -22.56 -1.97
C ALA A 225 16.83 -22.68 -2.12
N ALA A 226 17.61 -21.90 -1.34
CA ALA A 226 19.07 -22.00 -1.35
C ALA A 226 19.60 -23.32 -0.78
N ARG A 227 18.86 -23.94 0.17
CA ARG A 227 19.26 -25.22 0.79
C ARG A 227 18.96 -26.42 -0.10
N ILE A 228 17.82 -26.41 -0.79
CA ILE A 228 17.36 -27.56 -1.60
C ILE A 228 17.62 -27.37 -3.10
N PHE A 229 18.17 -26.22 -3.51
CA PHE A 229 18.45 -25.86 -4.91
C PHE A 229 17.24 -25.96 -5.85
N GLN A 230 16.04 -25.67 -5.32
CA GLN A 230 14.78 -25.71 -6.07
C GLN A 230 14.04 -24.36 -5.97
N PRO A 231 14.47 -23.32 -6.68
CA PRO A 231 13.87 -21.99 -6.57
C PRO A 231 12.46 -21.90 -7.14
N VAL A 232 12.14 -22.65 -8.20
CA VAL A 232 10.85 -22.55 -8.90
C VAL A 232 9.68 -22.96 -8.00
N PRO A 233 9.63 -24.16 -7.40
CA PRO A 233 8.51 -24.55 -6.54
C PRO A 233 8.35 -23.64 -5.33
N LEU A 234 9.45 -23.14 -4.74
CA LEU A 234 9.39 -22.25 -3.58
C LEU A 234 8.88 -20.85 -3.95
N LEU A 235 9.25 -20.34 -5.12
CA LEU A 235 8.69 -19.11 -5.64
C LEU A 235 7.17 -19.24 -5.89
N MET A 236 6.74 -20.41 -6.39
CA MET A 236 5.32 -20.71 -6.57
C MET A 236 4.57 -20.77 -5.23
N VAL A 237 5.17 -21.38 -4.19
CA VAL A 237 4.63 -21.39 -2.83
C VAL A 237 4.41 -19.96 -2.32
N ALA A 238 5.44 -19.10 -2.45
CA ALA A 238 5.32 -17.69 -2.06
C ALA A 238 4.21 -16.99 -2.86
N ALA A 239 4.17 -17.17 -4.18
CA ALA A 239 3.15 -16.56 -5.04
C ALA A 239 1.72 -16.98 -4.66
N VAL A 240 1.50 -18.26 -4.34
CA VAL A 240 0.18 -18.77 -3.91
C VAL A 240 -0.23 -18.15 -2.58
N TRP A 241 0.68 -18.01 -1.62
CA TRP A 241 0.36 -17.36 -0.35
C TRP A 241 0.09 -15.86 -0.50
N TYR A 242 0.90 -15.13 -1.30
CA TYR A 242 0.58 -13.73 -1.62
C TYR A 242 -0.78 -13.61 -2.30
N LEU A 243 -1.11 -14.49 -3.26
CA LEU A 243 -2.40 -14.50 -3.92
C LEU A 243 -3.54 -14.80 -2.94
N ALA A 244 -3.37 -15.77 -2.04
CA ALA A 244 -4.38 -16.11 -1.04
C ALA A 244 -4.68 -14.94 -0.11
N ILE A 245 -3.63 -14.31 0.45
CA ILE A 245 -3.79 -13.17 1.38
C ILE A 245 -4.39 -11.96 0.65
N THR A 246 -3.88 -11.62 -0.54
CA THR A 246 -4.43 -10.51 -1.34
C THR A 246 -5.86 -10.76 -1.76
N SER A 247 -6.26 -12.01 -2.06
CA SER A 247 -7.65 -12.36 -2.37
C SER A 247 -8.59 -12.10 -1.19
N VAL A 248 -8.17 -12.46 0.03
CA VAL A 248 -8.93 -12.17 1.25
C VAL A 248 -9.07 -10.65 1.44
N LEU A 249 -7.98 -9.90 1.27
CA LEU A 249 -8.00 -8.44 1.39
C LEU A 249 -8.87 -7.80 0.29
N MET A 250 -8.83 -8.30 -0.95
CA MET A 250 -9.67 -7.82 -2.05
C MET A 250 -11.17 -8.02 -1.78
N VAL A 251 -11.54 -9.15 -1.15
CA VAL A 251 -12.94 -9.37 -0.72
C VAL A 251 -13.33 -8.33 0.33
N GLY A 252 -12.48 -8.09 1.33
CA GLY A 252 -12.69 -7.04 2.32
C GLY A 252 -12.82 -5.65 1.67
N GLN A 253 -11.91 -5.34 0.74
CA GLN A 253 -11.91 -4.10 -0.02
C GLN A 253 -13.21 -3.90 -0.82
N PHE A 254 -13.71 -4.92 -1.49
CA PHE A 254 -14.98 -4.85 -2.22
C PHE A 254 -16.16 -4.43 -1.34
N TYR A 255 -16.27 -5.01 -0.12
CA TYR A 255 -17.33 -4.63 0.81
C TYR A 255 -17.15 -3.22 1.36
N LEU A 256 -15.92 -2.83 1.62
CA LEU A 256 -15.54 -1.50 2.10
C LEU A 256 -15.88 -0.44 1.04
N GLU A 257 -15.51 -0.64 -0.21
CA GLU A 257 -15.88 0.25 -1.32
C GLU A 257 -17.40 0.34 -1.49
N ARG A 258 -18.09 -0.78 -1.46
CA ARG A 258 -19.55 -0.82 -1.56
C ARG A 258 -20.24 -0.06 -0.42
N TYR A 259 -19.67 -0.09 0.78
CA TYR A 259 -20.21 0.64 1.92
C TYR A 259 -20.03 2.16 1.77
N PHE A 260 -18.83 2.61 1.41
CA PHE A 260 -18.50 4.03 1.30
C PHE A 260 -18.99 4.69 0.00
N SER A 261 -19.21 3.94 -1.07
CA SER A 261 -19.79 4.45 -2.33
C SER A 261 -21.30 4.72 -2.25
N ARG A 262 -21.98 4.24 -1.21
CA ARG A 262 -23.41 4.49 -1.01
C ARG A 262 -23.65 5.98 -0.81
N GLY A 263 -24.31 6.61 -1.80
CA GLY A 263 -24.66 8.04 -1.79
C GLY A 263 -23.69 8.96 -2.54
N ALA A 264 -22.61 8.45 -3.13
CA ALA A 264 -21.67 9.26 -3.92
C ALA A 264 -22.01 9.32 -5.43
N SER A 265 -22.80 8.42 -5.95
CA SER A 265 -23.24 8.45 -7.34
C SER A 265 -24.78 8.49 -7.42
N ARG A 266 -25.33 9.66 -7.61
CA ARG A 266 -26.62 9.79 -8.27
C ARG A 266 -26.33 9.46 -9.74
N LYS A 267 -26.48 8.19 -10.14
CA LYS A 267 -26.54 7.86 -11.57
C LYS A 267 -27.64 8.73 -12.15
N LEU A 268 -27.27 9.62 -13.06
CA LEU A 268 -28.26 10.34 -13.85
C LEU A 268 -29.16 9.28 -14.46
N THR A 269 -30.45 9.42 -14.27
CA THR A 269 -31.44 8.60 -14.96
C THR A 269 -31.33 8.84 -16.45
N ASP A 270 -31.68 7.86 -17.30
CA ASP A 270 -31.64 7.99 -18.75
C ASP A 270 -32.35 9.26 -19.22
N LYS A 271 -33.46 9.64 -18.58
CA LYS A 271 -34.17 10.92 -18.82
C LYS A 271 -33.31 12.16 -18.46
N GLN A 272 -32.43 12.10 -17.49
CA GLN A 272 -31.55 13.23 -17.14
C GLN A 272 -30.35 13.30 -18.10
N LEU A 273 -29.89 12.14 -18.63
CA LEU A 273 -28.86 12.09 -19.68
C LEU A 273 -29.41 12.64 -21.00
N GLU A 274 -30.64 12.29 -21.38
CA GLU A 274 -31.34 12.84 -22.55
C GLU A 274 -31.54 14.35 -22.40
N ALA A 275 -32.03 14.85 -21.26
CA ALA A 275 -32.20 16.27 -21.02
C ALA A 275 -30.88 17.06 -21.05
N LEU A 276 -29.77 16.47 -20.60
CA LEU A 276 -28.43 17.06 -20.69
C LEU A 276 -27.92 17.06 -22.13
N ALA A 277 -28.19 16.00 -22.91
CA ALA A 277 -27.83 15.92 -24.31
C ALA A 277 -28.62 16.96 -25.14
N GLU A 278 -29.93 17.14 -24.88
CA GLU A 278 -30.78 18.18 -25.51
C GLU A 278 -30.29 19.60 -25.13
N ALA A 279 -29.91 19.84 -23.87
CA ALA A 279 -29.39 21.15 -23.47
C ALA A 279 -28.02 21.48 -24.08
N GLN A 280 -27.17 20.49 -24.35
CA GLN A 280 -25.88 20.67 -25.01
C GLN A 280 -25.99 20.72 -26.56
N GLY A 281 -27.04 20.17 -27.10
CA GLY A 281 -27.33 20.21 -28.55
C GLY A 281 -28.06 21.46 -29.04
N GLY A 282 -28.59 22.29 -28.11
CA GLY A 282 -29.36 23.49 -28.43
C GLY A 282 -28.55 24.77 -28.67
N ASP A 283 -27.24 24.81 -28.40
CA ASP A 283 -26.39 26.00 -28.56
C ASP A 283 -25.66 26.06 -29.94
N GLY A 284 -26.08 25.26 -30.90
CA GLY A 284 -25.41 25.12 -32.20
C GLY A 284 -26.32 25.38 -33.41
N ALA A 285 -27.40 26.19 -33.30
CA ALA A 285 -28.22 26.60 -34.42
C ALA A 285 -28.29 28.12 -34.57
#